data_ccb406bacd9476fa54dad7e771ebb766
#
_entry.id   ccb406bacd9476fa54dad7e771ebb766
#
_cell.length_a   1.000
_cell.length_b   1.000
_cell.length_c   1.000
_cell.angle_alpha   90.00
_cell.angle_beta   90.00
_cell.angle_gamma   90.00
#
_symmetry.space_group_name_H-M   'P 1'
#
loop_
_entity.id
_entity.type
_entity.pdbx_description
1 polymer ?
#
loop_
_entity_poly.entity_id
_entity_poly.type
_entity_poly.pdbx_seq_one_letter_code
_entity_poly.pdbx_strand_id
1 'polypeptide(L)'
;IMQAIKEHEAEVLAIANQQEAPTFENTILALEYSGETLNRVLGVFYPMLSANADDSLIAVSTRISPIISAHSNFVSLNEQLWNRVNTVYKNFDESKYSHEDKRLLDKTYKNFVRSGAALEGAAREEYKKLTIQLTELTLKFEQNCLKDKARYEMWLKKEDLAGLPETAVEAAAAEAAQKGREGEYLITLYFPS
;
A
#
# COMPACT_ATOMS: atom_id res chain seq x y z
N ILE A 1 11.59 0.97 11.29
CA ILE A 1 11.03 0.16 10.19
C ILE A 1 11.96 -1.02 9.87
N MET A 2 13.22 -0.80 9.50
CA MET A 2 14.17 -1.87 9.13
C MET A 2 14.29 -2.98 10.17
N GLN A 3 14.39 -2.61 11.46
CA GLN A 3 14.44 -3.58 12.55
C GLN A 3 13.13 -4.37 12.68
N ALA A 4 11.99 -3.69 12.57
CA ALA A 4 10.67 -4.32 12.63
C ALA A 4 10.41 -5.29 11.46
N ILE A 5 10.94 -5.00 10.28
CA ILE A 5 10.91 -5.92 9.13
C ILE A 5 11.68 -7.20 9.46
N LYS A 6 12.91 -7.08 9.99
CA LYS A 6 13.72 -8.26 10.38
C LYS A 6 13.06 -9.11 11.46
N GLU A 7 12.41 -8.47 12.42
CA GLU A 7 11.65 -9.16 13.46
C GLU A 7 10.49 -9.95 12.86
N HIS A 8 9.70 -9.31 11.99
CA HIS A 8 8.60 -9.99 11.32
C HIS A 8 9.09 -11.12 10.38
N GLU A 9 10.19 -10.94 9.67
CA GLU A 9 10.79 -12.02 8.85
C GLU A 9 11.18 -13.22 9.72
N ALA A 10 11.74 -12.99 10.90
CA ALA A 10 12.07 -14.07 11.84
C ALA A 10 10.82 -14.79 12.37
N GLU A 11 9.76 -14.06 12.71
CA GLU A 11 8.47 -14.63 13.12
C GLU A 11 7.85 -15.49 11.99
N VAL A 12 7.84 -14.99 10.77
CA VAL A 12 7.34 -15.71 9.58
C VAL A 12 8.15 -16.99 9.35
N LEU A 13 9.47 -16.93 9.44
CA LEU A 13 10.32 -18.11 9.31
C LEU A 13 10.09 -19.13 10.44
N ALA A 14 9.86 -18.67 11.66
CA ALA A 14 9.53 -19.56 12.79
C ALA A 14 8.21 -20.31 12.53
N ILE A 15 7.19 -19.64 11.99
CA ILE A 15 5.93 -20.27 11.59
C ILE A 15 6.15 -21.24 10.43
N ALA A 16 6.88 -20.82 9.39
CA ALA A 16 7.07 -21.60 8.18
C ALA A 16 7.86 -22.90 8.42
N ASN A 17 8.89 -22.84 9.28
CA ASN A 17 9.85 -23.93 9.49
C ASN A 17 9.55 -24.83 10.69
N GLN A 18 8.48 -24.59 11.45
CA GLN A 18 8.16 -25.46 12.59
C GLN A 18 7.87 -26.90 12.14
N GLN A 19 8.27 -27.86 12.96
CA GLN A 19 8.15 -29.29 12.66
C GLN A 19 6.76 -29.86 12.96
N GLU A 20 5.98 -29.15 13.74
CA GLU A 20 4.63 -29.58 14.10
C GLU A 20 3.68 -29.50 12.89
N ALA A 21 2.74 -30.42 12.85
CA ALA A 21 1.70 -30.43 11.81
C ALA A 21 0.95 -29.08 11.78
N PRO A 22 0.65 -28.55 10.59
CA PRO A 22 -0.06 -27.28 10.45
C PRO A 22 -1.47 -27.34 11.06
N THR A 23 -1.76 -26.43 11.97
CA THR A 23 -3.09 -26.20 12.54
C THR A 23 -3.51 -24.75 12.33
N PHE A 24 -4.78 -24.45 12.58
CA PHE A 24 -5.27 -23.08 12.52
C PHE A 24 -4.49 -22.18 13.50
N GLU A 25 -4.25 -22.66 14.72
CA GLU A 25 -3.60 -21.89 15.78
C GLU A 25 -2.11 -21.65 15.48
N ASN A 26 -1.36 -22.69 15.10
CA ASN A 26 0.09 -22.57 14.89
C ASN A 26 0.48 -22.05 13.50
N THR A 27 -0.49 -21.78 12.64
CA THR A 27 -0.24 -21.29 11.28
C THR A 27 -1.03 -20.02 11.00
N ILE A 28 -2.36 -20.08 11.00
CA ILE A 28 -3.20 -18.93 10.60
C ILE A 28 -3.24 -17.87 11.69
N LEU A 29 -3.53 -18.29 12.92
CA LEU A 29 -3.60 -17.38 14.05
C LEU A 29 -2.21 -16.84 14.43
N ALA A 30 -1.18 -17.67 14.36
CA ALA A 30 0.20 -17.24 14.56
C ALA A 30 0.63 -16.20 13.52
N LEU A 31 0.21 -16.35 12.24
CA LEU A 31 0.49 -15.39 11.19
C LEU A 31 -0.28 -14.09 11.39
N GLU A 32 -1.53 -14.13 11.84
CA GLU A 32 -2.35 -12.94 12.13
C GLU A 32 -1.72 -12.07 13.23
N TYR A 33 -1.13 -12.69 14.25
CA TYR A 33 -0.44 -11.99 15.34
C TYR A 33 1.01 -11.61 15.02
N SER A 34 1.56 -12.09 13.91
CA SER A 34 2.93 -11.73 13.52
C SER A 34 3.02 -10.29 12.99
N GLY A 35 4.20 -9.70 13.10
CA GLY A 35 4.47 -8.36 12.56
C GLY A 35 3.83 -7.21 13.33
N GLU A 36 3.41 -7.40 14.58
CA GLU A 36 2.78 -6.33 15.38
C GLU A 36 3.65 -5.07 15.47
N THR A 37 4.96 -5.23 15.69
CA THR A 37 5.90 -4.10 15.73
C THR A 37 5.94 -3.36 14.39
N LEU A 38 5.98 -4.09 13.28
CA LEU A 38 5.99 -3.50 11.94
C LEU A 38 4.68 -2.76 11.65
N ASN A 39 3.54 -3.38 11.95
CA ASN A 39 2.22 -2.80 11.76
C ASN A 39 2.06 -1.51 12.57
N ARG A 40 2.54 -1.48 13.81
CA ARG A 40 2.51 -0.29 14.68
C ARG A 40 3.34 0.85 14.11
N VAL A 41 4.56 0.55 13.66
CA VAL A 41 5.45 1.57 13.08
C VAL A 41 4.90 2.11 11.76
N LEU A 42 4.41 1.24 10.87
CA LEU A 42 3.81 1.66 9.60
C LEU A 42 2.48 2.38 9.79
N GLY A 43 1.70 1.99 10.82
CA GLY A 43 0.46 2.65 11.21
C GLY A 43 0.65 4.09 11.70
N VAL A 44 1.85 4.48 12.11
CA VAL A 44 2.21 5.88 12.38
C VAL A 44 2.82 6.54 11.14
N PHE A 45 3.73 5.85 10.46
CA PHE A 45 4.47 6.39 9.34
C PHE A 45 3.59 6.83 8.17
N TYR A 46 2.68 5.97 7.70
CA TYR A 46 1.85 6.29 6.53
C TYR A 46 0.82 7.41 6.78
N PRO A 47 0.11 7.49 7.90
CA PRO A 47 -0.72 8.65 8.20
C PRO A 47 0.06 9.97 8.25
N MET A 48 1.26 9.97 8.83
CA MET A 48 2.12 11.17 8.82
C MET A 48 2.53 11.55 7.39
N LEU A 49 2.92 10.58 6.58
CA LEU A 49 3.27 10.80 5.18
C LEU A 49 2.07 11.35 4.37
N SER A 50 0.86 10.87 4.66
CA SER A 50 -0.35 11.30 3.95
C SER A 50 -0.85 12.68 4.38
N ALA A 51 -0.71 13.02 5.67
CA ALA A 51 -1.29 14.25 6.23
C ALA A 51 -0.35 15.45 6.19
N ASN A 52 0.95 15.24 6.38
CA ASN A 52 1.92 16.33 6.51
C ASN A 52 3.34 15.87 6.15
N ALA A 53 3.54 15.43 4.91
CA ALA A 53 4.86 15.02 4.43
C ALA A 53 5.75 16.23 4.15
N ASP A 54 6.86 16.31 4.86
CA ASP A 54 8.01 17.15 4.47
C ASP A 54 8.95 16.39 3.51
N ASP A 55 9.92 17.11 2.95
CA ASP A 55 10.91 16.52 2.02
C ASP A 55 11.69 15.35 2.65
N SER A 56 11.95 15.40 3.96
CA SER A 56 12.66 14.36 4.69
C SER A 56 11.82 13.09 4.77
N LEU A 57 10.53 13.22 5.07
CA LEU A 57 9.61 12.08 5.16
C LEU A 57 9.37 11.45 3.78
N ILE A 58 9.28 12.27 2.73
CA ILE A 58 9.19 11.82 1.33
C ILE A 58 10.44 11.04 0.94
N ALA A 59 11.63 11.55 1.26
CA ALA A 59 12.90 10.86 0.99
C ALA A 59 13.00 9.51 1.72
N VAL A 60 12.55 9.44 2.98
CA VAL A 60 12.46 8.19 3.72
C VAL A 60 11.48 7.23 3.05
N SER A 61 10.28 7.69 2.66
CA SER A 61 9.28 6.87 1.96
C SER A 61 9.84 6.25 0.68
N THR A 62 10.49 7.06 -0.15
CA THR A 62 11.11 6.59 -1.40
C THR A 62 12.14 5.49 -1.14
N ARG A 63 12.92 5.61 -0.07
CA ARG A 63 13.96 4.63 0.29
C ARG A 63 13.39 3.33 0.85
N ILE A 64 12.31 3.40 1.65
CA ILE A 64 11.77 2.21 2.32
C ILE A 64 10.73 1.46 1.49
N SER A 65 10.04 2.11 0.53
CA SER A 65 9.00 1.48 -0.28
C SER A 65 9.47 0.19 -0.99
N PRO A 66 10.64 0.14 -1.67
CA PRO A 66 11.11 -1.10 -2.27
C PRO A 66 11.44 -2.18 -1.24
N ILE A 67 11.86 -1.80 -0.04
CA ILE A 67 12.18 -2.74 1.05
C ILE A 67 10.89 -3.36 1.61
N ILE A 68 9.85 -2.56 1.81
CA ILE A 68 8.53 -3.05 2.24
C ILE A 68 7.93 -3.96 1.16
N SER A 69 8.07 -3.61 -0.11
CA SER A 69 7.61 -4.46 -1.21
C SER A 69 8.35 -5.80 -1.25
N ALA A 70 9.68 -5.79 -1.09
CA ALA A 70 10.47 -7.01 -1.01
C ALA A 70 10.07 -7.89 0.19
N HIS A 71 9.81 -7.27 1.35
CA HIS A 71 9.31 -7.96 2.53
C HIS A 71 7.92 -8.58 2.30
N SER A 72 7.00 -7.86 1.66
CA SER A 72 5.68 -8.40 1.30
C SER A 72 5.81 -9.63 0.40
N ASN A 73 6.71 -9.59 -0.59
CA ASN A 73 7.00 -10.73 -1.45
C ASN A 73 7.66 -11.89 -0.68
N PHE A 74 8.54 -11.59 0.26
CA PHE A 74 9.15 -12.60 1.14
C PHE A 74 8.09 -13.41 1.90
N VAL A 75 7.08 -12.75 2.45
CA VAL A 75 5.98 -13.42 3.16
C VAL A 75 5.08 -14.17 2.18
N SER A 76 4.57 -13.48 1.17
CA SER A 76 3.51 -14.00 0.29
C SER A 76 3.98 -15.10 -0.66
N LEU A 77 5.27 -15.13 -1.02
CA LEU A 77 5.87 -16.14 -1.92
C LEU A 77 6.68 -17.20 -1.17
N ASN A 78 6.61 -17.24 0.17
CA ASN A 78 7.28 -18.27 0.96
C ASN A 78 6.58 -19.63 0.77
N GLU A 79 7.27 -20.58 0.15
CA GLU A 79 6.70 -21.89 -0.18
C GLU A 79 6.33 -22.72 1.05
N GLN A 80 7.15 -22.69 2.09
CA GLN A 80 6.91 -23.47 3.31
C GLN A 80 5.70 -22.92 4.05
N LEU A 81 5.59 -21.59 4.15
CA LEU A 81 4.43 -20.94 4.73
C LEU A 81 3.16 -21.21 3.91
N TRP A 82 3.24 -21.09 2.58
CA TRP A 82 2.13 -21.44 1.69
C TRP A 82 1.66 -22.90 1.88
N ASN A 83 2.59 -23.85 1.95
CA ASN A 83 2.25 -25.24 2.16
C ASN A 83 1.51 -25.48 3.48
N ARG A 84 1.90 -24.76 4.53
CA ARG A 84 1.20 -24.81 5.83
C ARG A 84 -0.21 -24.23 5.73
N VAL A 85 -0.35 -23.03 5.16
CA VAL A 85 -1.66 -22.35 4.96
C VAL A 85 -2.59 -23.22 4.12
N ASN A 86 -2.11 -23.79 3.02
CA ASN A 86 -2.87 -24.65 2.12
C ASN A 86 -3.28 -25.96 2.81
N THR A 87 -2.42 -26.53 3.66
CA THR A 87 -2.71 -27.73 4.44
C THR A 87 -3.80 -27.46 5.46
N VAL A 88 -3.72 -26.34 6.19
CA VAL A 88 -4.79 -25.95 7.13
C VAL A 88 -6.10 -25.75 6.39
N TYR A 89 -6.10 -25.02 5.27
CA TYR A 89 -7.31 -24.74 4.50
C TYR A 89 -8.00 -26.01 4.01
N LYS A 90 -7.24 -26.99 3.50
CA LYS A 90 -7.78 -28.26 3.01
C LYS A 90 -8.33 -29.19 4.09
N ASN A 91 -7.78 -29.12 5.30
CA ASN A 91 -8.13 -30.01 6.41
C ASN A 91 -8.96 -29.34 7.51
N PHE A 92 -9.49 -28.13 7.23
CA PHE A 92 -10.21 -27.34 8.22
C PHE A 92 -11.58 -27.92 8.54
N ASP A 93 -11.80 -28.22 9.81
CA ASP A 93 -13.10 -28.69 10.32
C ASP A 93 -13.94 -27.50 10.78
N GLU A 94 -14.81 -27.04 9.90
CA GLU A 94 -15.66 -25.86 10.15
C GLU A 94 -16.53 -25.96 11.41
N SER A 95 -16.80 -27.17 11.92
CA SER A 95 -17.64 -27.35 13.10
C SER A 95 -16.98 -26.89 14.39
N LYS A 96 -15.64 -26.76 14.40
CA LYS A 96 -14.83 -26.46 15.60
C LYS A 96 -14.51 -24.98 15.78
N TYR A 97 -14.82 -24.14 14.80
CA TYR A 97 -14.33 -22.77 14.73
C TYR A 97 -15.47 -21.76 14.58
N SER A 98 -15.22 -20.54 15.07
CA SER A 98 -16.15 -19.43 14.95
C SER A 98 -16.32 -18.95 13.50
N HIS A 99 -17.27 -18.07 13.27
CA HIS A 99 -17.44 -17.40 11.97
C HIS A 99 -16.22 -16.54 11.61
N GLU A 100 -15.65 -15.87 12.58
CA GLU A 100 -14.46 -15.03 12.45
C GLU A 100 -13.23 -15.86 12.06
N ASP A 101 -13.03 -17.02 12.68
CA ASP A 101 -11.91 -17.92 12.36
C ASP A 101 -12.00 -18.43 10.93
N LYS A 102 -13.19 -18.85 10.51
CA LYS A 102 -13.45 -19.27 9.11
C LYS A 102 -13.15 -18.17 8.13
N ARG A 103 -13.56 -16.94 8.45
CA ARG A 103 -13.32 -15.77 7.60
C ARG A 103 -11.84 -15.40 7.56
N LEU A 104 -11.13 -15.50 8.69
CA LEU A 104 -9.69 -15.27 8.76
C LEU A 104 -8.95 -16.27 7.85
N LEU A 105 -9.23 -17.57 7.99
CA LEU A 105 -8.64 -18.61 7.15
C LEU A 105 -8.92 -18.38 5.66
N ASP A 106 -10.17 -18.12 5.28
CA ASP A 106 -10.56 -17.89 3.88
C ASP A 106 -9.84 -16.68 3.27
N LYS A 107 -9.77 -15.58 4.01
CA LYS A 107 -9.05 -14.38 3.57
C LYS A 107 -7.55 -14.63 3.45
N THR A 108 -6.94 -15.27 4.44
CA THR A 108 -5.51 -15.59 4.42
C THR A 108 -5.17 -16.47 3.23
N TYR A 109 -5.91 -17.57 3.04
CA TYR A 109 -5.74 -18.46 1.88
C TYR A 109 -5.87 -17.71 0.55
N LYS A 110 -6.96 -16.95 0.37
CA LYS A 110 -7.20 -16.16 -0.86
C LYS A 110 -6.11 -15.12 -1.12
N ASN A 111 -5.58 -14.49 -0.07
CA ASN A 111 -4.48 -13.54 -0.21
C ASN A 111 -3.22 -14.22 -0.74
N PHE A 112 -2.84 -15.37 -0.21
CA PHE A 112 -1.71 -16.16 -0.73
C PHE A 112 -1.92 -16.57 -2.19
N VAL A 113 -3.10 -17.09 -2.54
CA VAL A 113 -3.43 -17.48 -3.93
C VAL A 113 -3.32 -16.28 -4.88
N ARG A 114 -3.90 -15.13 -4.51
CA ARG A 114 -3.86 -13.91 -5.33
C ARG A 114 -2.46 -13.32 -5.46
N SER A 115 -1.62 -13.51 -4.46
CA SER A 115 -0.21 -13.11 -4.48
C SER A 115 0.69 -14.10 -5.24
N GLY A 116 0.10 -15.10 -5.90
CA GLY A 116 0.83 -16.04 -6.74
C GLY A 116 1.51 -17.20 -6.02
N ALA A 117 1.23 -17.41 -4.72
CA ALA A 117 1.82 -18.49 -3.93
C ALA A 117 1.51 -19.90 -4.49
N ALA A 118 0.33 -20.07 -5.09
CA ALA A 118 -0.12 -21.31 -5.70
C ALA A 118 0.43 -21.55 -7.12
N LEU A 119 1.16 -20.58 -7.69
CA LEU A 119 1.74 -20.72 -9.02
C LEU A 119 3.07 -21.49 -8.96
N GLU A 120 3.29 -22.33 -9.95
CA GLU A 120 4.50 -23.16 -10.07
C GLU A 120 5.18 -22.93 -11.43
N GLY A 121 6.47 -23.26 -11.49
CA GLY A 121 7.25 -23.28 -12.74
C GLY A 121 7.18 -21.96 -13.52
N ALA A 122 6.91 -22.05 -14.82
CA ALA A 122 6.88 -20.91 -15.73
C ALA A 122 5.82 -19.85 -15.38
N ALA A 123 4.66 -20.27 -14.87
CA ALA A 123 3.60 -19.34 -14.47
C ALA A 123 4.03 -18.45 -13.29
N ARG A 124 4.79 -18.98 -12.34
CA ARG A 124 5.35 -18.22 -11.22
C ARG A 124 6.37 -17.17 -11.68
N GLU A 125 7.26 -17.56 -12.60
CA GLU A 125 8.24 -16.61 -13.15
C GLU A 125 7.59 -15.52 -14.00
N GLU A 126 6.55 -15.85 -14.76
CA GLU A 126 5.77 -14.87 -15.50
C GLU A 126 5.03 -13.91 -14.56
N TYR A 127 4.40 -14.41 -13.50
CA TYR A 127 3.76 -13.59 -12.46
C TYR A 127 4.74 -12.59 -11.84
N LYS A 128 5.96 -13.02 -11.49
CA LYS A 128 7.00 -12.12 -10.96
C LYS A 128 7.33 -10.98 -11.93
N LYS A 129 7.51 -11.31 -13.22
CA LYS A 129 7.78 -10.29 -14.26
C LYS A 129 6.63 -9.29 -14.39
N LEU A 130 5.38 -9.78 -14.46
CA LEU A 130 4.20 -8.94 -14.55
C LEU A 130 4.04 -8.04 -13.33
N THR A 131 4.33 -8.53 -12.14
CA THR A 131 4.27 -7.75 -10.90
C THR A 131 5.29 -6.61 -10.89
N ILE A 132 6.52 -6.86 -11.37
CA ILE A 132 7.55 -5.82 -11.51
C ILE A 132 7.08 -4.75 -12.52
N GLN A 133 6.62 -5.16 -13.70
CA GLN A 133 6.11 -4.23 -14.72
C GLN A 133 4.92 -3.41 -14.22
N LEU A 134 4.01 -4.04 -13.48
CA LEU A 134 2.87 -3.34 -12.89
C LEU A 134 3.32 -2.26 -11.90
N THR A 135 4.30 -2.57 -11.04
CA THR A 135 4.86 -1.61 -10.09
C THR A 135 5.48 -0.41 -10.80
N GLU A 136 6.26 -0.64 -11.85
CA GLU A 136 6.87 0.42 -12.66
C GLU A 136 5.81 1.28 -13.37
N LEU A 137 4.79 0.67 -13.95
CA LEU A 137 3.70 1.37 -14.62
C LEU A 137 2.83 2.18 -13.65
N THR A 138 2.56 1.65 -12.46
CA THR A 138 1.82 2.35 -11.40
C THR A 138 2.58 3.61 -10.97
N LEU A 139 3.88 3.48 -10.70
CA LEU A 139 4.73 4.62 -10.33
C LEU A 139 4.76 5.68 -11.43
N LYS A 140 4.89 5.25 -12.70
CA LYS A 140 4.88 6.16 -13.85
C LYS A 140 3.54 6.87 -14.02
N PHE A 141 2.44 6.16 -13.80
CA PHE A 141 1.09 6.73 -13.83
C PHE A 141 0.91 7.80 -12.76
N GLU A 142 1.29 7.51 -11.51
CA GLU A 142 1.24 8.47 -10.40
C GLU A 142 2.06 9.73 -10.69
N GLN A 143 3.29 9.56 -11.19
CA GLN A 143 4.15 10.69 -11.60
C GLN A 143 3.52 11.52 -12.72
N ASN A 144 2.87 10.88 -13.69
CA ASN A 144 2.17 11.60 -14.76
C ASN A 144 0.96 12.37 -14.23
N CYS A 145 0.17 11.79 -13.34
CA CYS A 145 -0.94 12.49 -12.68
C CYS A 145 -0.47 13.74 -11.91
N LEU A 146 0.65 13.62 -11.17
CA LEU A 146 1.24 14.76 -10.47
C LEU A 146 1.71 15.85 -11.44
N LYS A 147 2.38 15.49 -12.54
CA LYS A 147 2.82 16.44 -13.57
C LYS A 147 1.65 17.13 -14.26
N ASP A 148 0.59 16.40 -14.57
CA ASP A 148 -0.59 16.97 -15.22
C ASP A 148 -1.31 17.95 -14.28
N LYS A 149 -1.46 17.61 -12.99
CA LYS A 149 -1.99 18.53 -11.98
C LYS A 149 -1.16 19.81 -11.91
N ALA A 150 0.17 19.69 -11.90
CA ALA A 150 1.09 20.84 -11.81
C ALA A 150 1.08 21.72 -13.07
N ARG A 151 0.69 21.17 -14.22
CA ARG A 151 0.65 21.89 -15.49
C ARG A 151 -0.68 22.59 -15.76
N TYR A 152 -1.73 22.13 -15.11
CA TYR A 152 -3.05 22.67 -15.36
C TYR A 152 -3.19 24.05 -14.74
N GLU A 153 -3.37 25.05 -15.58
CA GLU A 153 -3.62 26.45 -15.22
C GLU A 153 -4.79 26.97 -16.03
N MET A 154 -5.86 27.38 -15.37
CA MET A 154 -6.98 28.06 -15.99
C MET A 154 -6.94 29.53 -15.60
N TRP A 155 -6.54 30.36 -16.54
CA TRP A 155 -6.48 31.82 -16.36
C TRP A 155 -7.83 32.43 -16.74
N LEU A 156 -8.42 33.19 -15.82
CA LEU A 156 -9.75 33.76 -15.93
C LEU A 156 -9.68 35.27 -15.73
N LYS A 157 -10.67 35.96 -16.30
CA LYS A 157 -10.91 37.39 -16.07
C LYS A 157 -12.05 37.56 -15.04
N LYS A 158 -12.22 38.76 -14.53
CA LYS A 158 -13.23 39.06 -13.51
C LYS A 158 -14.66 38.73 -13.98
N GLU A 159 -14.96 38.97 -15.25
CA GLU A 159 -16.27 38.65 -15.86
C GLU A 159 -16.59 37.12 -15.89
N ASP A 160 -15.56 36.29 -15.91
CA ASP A 160 -15.72 34.81 -15.96
C ASP A 160 -16.05 34.21 -14.60
N LEU A 161 -15.96 35.01 -13.51
CA LEU A 161 -16.13 34.56 -12.13
C LEU A 161 -17.54 34.75 -11.58
N ALA A 162 -18.48 35.15 -12.43
CA ALA A 162 -19.86 35.41 -12.01
C ALA A 162 -20.51 34.17 -11.40
N GLY A 163 -21.00 34.30 -10.17
CA GLY A 163 -21.63 33.19 -9.44
C GLY A 163 -20.70 32.39 -8.54
N LEU A 164 -19.39 32.65 -8.53
CA LEU A 164 -18.49 32.06 -7.56
C LEU A 164 -18.56 32.77 -6.20
N PRO A 165 -18.41 32.04 -5.08
CA PRO A 165 -18.27 32.63 -3.77
C PRO A 165 -17.05 33.57 -3.69
N GLU A 166 -17.16 34.64 -2.88
CA GLU A 166 -16.09 35.63 -2.72
C GLU A 166 -14.75 34.99 -2.29
N THR A 167 -14.80 34.01 -1.40
CA THR A 167 -13.61 33.26 -0.95
C THR A 167 -12.90 32.51 -2.08
N ALA A 168 -13.63 31.96 -3.06
CA ALA A 168 -13.05 31.30 -4.23
C ALA A 168 -12.41 32.31 -5.19
N VAL A 169 -13.03 33.49 -5.32
CA VAL A 169 -12.49 34.61 -6.13
C VAL A 169 -11.19 35.13 -5.53
N GLU A 170 -11.15 35.34 -4.20
CA GLU A 170 -9.95 35.76 -3.47
C GLU A 170 -8.82 34.74 -3.58
N ALA A 171 -9.12 33.44 -3.43
CA ALA A 171 -8.13 32.37 -3.59
C ALA A 171 -7.54 32.36 -5.02
N ALA A 172 -8.39 32.46 -6.05
CA ALA A 172 -7.93 32.52 -7.44
C ALA A 172 -7.07 33.78 -7.74
N ALA A 173 -7.39 34.93 -7.13
CA ALA A 173 -6.57 36.13 -7.23
C ALA A 173 -5.23 35.97 -6.54
N ALA A 174 -5.17 35.36 -5.35
CA ALA A 174 -3.95 35.11 -4.62
C ALA A 174 -3.02 34.14 -5.39
N GLU A 175 -3.54 33.08 -5.98
CA GLU A 175 -2.78 32.18 -6.84
C GLU A 175 -2.20 32.90 -8.08
N ALA A 176 -2.97 33.77 -8.73
CA ALA A 176 -2.50 34.56 -9.86
C ALA A 176 -1.39 35.53 -9.44
N ALA A 177 -1.52 36.20 -8.30
CA ALA A 177 -0.51 37.11 -7.76
C ALA A 177 0.82 36.38 -7.44
N GLN A 178 0.78 35.16 -6.89
CA GLN A 178 1.98 34.35 -6.68
C GLN A 178 2.74 34.03 -7.99
N LYS A 179 2.02 33.96 -9.11
CA LYS A 179 2.61 33.81 -10.46
C LYS A 179 3.02 35.13 -11.11
N GLY A 180 2.93 36.26 -10.38
CA GLY A 180 3.29 37.58 -10.87
C GLY A 180 2.27 38.23 -11.83
N ARG A 181 1.01 37.76 -11.84
CA ARG A 181 -0.06 38.26 -12.70
C ARG A 181 -1.20 38.84 -11.86
N GLU A 182 -0.89 39.95 -11.19
CA GLU A 182 -1.88 40.70 -10.41
C GLU A 182 -3.02 41.21 -11.30
N GLY A 183 -4.26 41.10 -10.80
CA GLY A 183 -5.46 41.52 -11.53
C GLY A 183 -6.06 40.43 -12.45
N GLU A 184 -5.42 39.30 -12.58
CA GLU A 184 -5.98 38.08 -13.18
C GLU A 184 -6.37 37.06 -12.10
N TYR A 185 -6.98 35.97 -12.49
CA TYR A 185 -7.44 34.90 -11.62
C TYR A 185 -6.96 33.58 -12.15
N LEU A 186 -6.38 32.74 -11.26
CA LEU A 186 -5.86 31.43 -11.62
C LEU A 186 -6.60 30.33 -10.85
N ILE A 187 -7.13 29.37 -11.58
CA ILE A 187 -7.65 28.12 -11.02
C ILE A 187 -6.73 26.98 -11.41
N THR A 188 -6.33 26.18 -10.42
CA THR A 188 -5.49 25.00 -10.59
C THR A 188 -6.24 23.75 -10.19
N LEU A 189 -5.65 22.54 -10.42
CA LEU A 189 -6.20 21.29 -9.93
C LEU A 189 -5.72 20.93 -8.51
N TYR A 190 -5.00 21.83 -7.86
CA TYR A 190 -4.71 21.67 -6.44
C TYR A 190 -5.92 22.06 -5.61
N PHE A 191 -6.30 21.18 -4.69
CA PHE A 191 -7.30 21.59 -3.71
C PHE A 191 -6.73 22.73 -2.85
N PRO A 192 -7.51 23.77 -2.56
CA PRO A 192 -7.09 24.75 -1.59
C PRO A 192 -6.91 24.03 -0.24
N SER A 193 -5.72 24.15 0.33
CA SER A 193 -5.36 23.64 1.65
C SER A 193 -6.03 24.45 2.74
#